data_7449e1be6eb3c23fa77fe67778f72fe7
#
_entry.id   7449e1be6eb3c23fa77fe67778f72fe7
#
_cell.length_a   1.000
_cell.length_b   1.000
_cell.length_c   1.000
_cell.angle_alpha   90.00
_cell.angle_beta   90.00
_cell.angle_gamma   90.00
#
_symmetry.space_group_name_H-M   'P 1'
#
loop_
_entity.id
_entity.type
_entity.pdbx_description
1 polymer ?
#
loop_
_entity_poly.entity_id
_entity_poly.type
_entity_poly.pdbx_seq_one_letter_code
_entity_poly.pdbx_strand_id
1 'polypeptide(L)'
;MLEPSLDLYGSTFDAVDGILRELLAKSRARYALIIDHKGFVLMNVRALWAPKPPSFDSFATLVASNYAANRAIAHLFGEDGFKETVQQGAEVGTYLEELGAEALLVTVFDSTAQLGRVKIATKHAADAIRMALEQSTEASPAIELDADFQQDATALLDGLFGTRQG
;
A
#
# COMPACT_ATOMS: atom_id res chain seq x y z
N MET A 1 5.44 17.80 -6.79
CA MET A 1 5.27 17.05 -5.53
C MET A 1 4.73 15.67 -5.90
N LEU A 2 5.37 14.63 -5.44
CA LEU A 2 4.87 13.27 -5.65
C LEU A 2 3.73 13.03 -4.66
N GLU A 3 2.60 12.56 -5.16
CA GLU A 3 1.44 12.18 -4.34
C GLU A 3 1.36 10.65 -4.21
N PRO A 4 0.75 10.15 -3.12
CA PRO A 4 0.49 8.71 -2.98
C PRO A 4 -0.35 8.18 -4.14
N SER A 5 -0.09 6.93 -4.55
CA SER A 5 -0.83 6.31 -5.66
C SER A 5 -2.18 5.72 -5.24
N LEU A 6 -2.41 5.57 -3.94
CA LEU A 6 -3.63 4.97 -3.38
C LEU A 6 -4.09 5.79 -2.19
N ASP A 7 -5.36 6.12 -2.16
CA ASP A 7 -6.02 6.82 -1.06
C ASP A 7 -6.97 5.87 -0.33
N LEU A 8 -6.84 5.82 1.00
CA LEU A 8 -7.68 5.02 1.87
C LEU A 8 -8.52 5.94 2.77
N TYR A 9 -9.84 5.92 2.59
CA TYR A 9 -10.77 6.78 3.33
C TYR A 9 -11.95 5.99 3.92
N GLY A 10 -12.54 6.55 4.97
CA GLY A 10 -13.82 6.14 5.53
C GLY A 10 -13.87 4.68 5.97
N SER A 11 -14.93 3.98 5.58
CA SER A 11 -15.17 2.59 5.98
C SER A 11 -14.12 1.61 5.45
N THR A 12 -13.50 1.91 4.31
CA THR A 12 -12.41 1.11 3.78
C THR A 12 -11.16 1.24 4.65
N PHE A 13 -10.85 2.44 5.11
CA PHE A 13 -9.77 2.66 6.07
C PHE A 13 -9.98 1.85 7.35
N ASP A 14 -11.16 1.91 7.93
CA ASP A 14 -11.49 1.17 9.16
C ASP A 14 -11.40 -0.34 8.98
N ALA A 15 -11.88 -0.85 7.84
CA ALA A 15 -11.79 -2.27 7.50
C ALA A 15 -10.33 -2.72 7.37
N VAL A 16 -9.49 -1.97 6.68
CA VAL A 16 -8.08 -2.29 6.50
C VAL A 16 -7.31 -2.16 7.81
N ASP A 17 -7.57 -1.15 8.63
CA ASP A 17 -6.99 -1.02 9.98
C ASP A 17 -7.29 -2.25 10.84
N GLY A 18 -8.53 -2.73 10.83
CA GLY A 18 -8.93 -3.95 11.53
C GLY A 18 -8.18 -5.19 11.04
N ILE A 19 -8.00 -5.34 9.74
CA ILE A 19 -7.24 -6.45 9.13
C ILE A 19 -5.76 -6.40 9.57
N LEU A 20 -5.15 -5.22 9.57
CA LEU A 20 -3.75 -5.05 10.00
C LEU A 20 -3.56 -5.37 11.48
N ARG A 21 -4.51 -4.98 12.33
CA ARG A 21 -4.46 -5.30 13.77
C ARG A 21 -4.61 -6.81 14.02
N GLU A 22 -5.50 -7.47 13.29
CA GLU A 22 -5.65 -8.91 13.33
C GLU A 22 -4.39 -9.63 12.84
N LEU A 23 -3.75 -9.12 11.79
CA LEU A 23 -2.45 -9.60 11.31
C LEU A 23 -1.41 -9.59 12.42
N LEU A 24 -1.26 -8.48 13.15
CA LEU A 24 -0.31 -8.38 14.26
C LEU A 24 -0.64 -9.37 15.38
N ALA A 25 -1.92 -9.52 15.74
CA ALA A 25 -2.34 -10.45 16.76
C ALA A 25 -2.04 -11.92 16.39
N LYS A 26 -2.32 -12.31 15.16
CA LYS A 26 -2.12 -13.68 14.68
C LYS A 26 -0.65 -14.03 14.44
N SER A 27 0.13 -13.10 13.92
CA SER A 27 1.55 -13.33 13.57
C SER A 27 2.52 -13.07 14.71
N ARG A 28 2.11 -12.34 15.74
CA ARG A 28 2.99 -11.77 16.77
C ARG A 28 4.05 -10.82 16.17
N ALA A 29 3.74 -10.18 15.08
CA ALA A 29 4.61 -9.17 14.50
C ALA A 29 4.57 -7.85 15.27
N ARG A 30 5.62 -7.05 15.10
CA ARG A 30 5.75 -5.74 15.74
C ARG A 30 4.96 -4.66 15.05
N TYR A 31 5.10 -4.60 13.72
CA TYR A 31 4.50 -3.57 12.87
C TYR A 31 3.96 -4.17 11.58
N ALA A 32 2.90 -3.58 11.07
CA ALA A 32 2.43 -3.82 9.71
C ALA A 32 2.18 -2.48 9.03
N LEU A 33 2.67 -2.35 7.80
CA LEU A 33 2.55 -1.14 7.00
C LEU A 33 1.99 -1.46 5.62
N ILE A 34 1.15 -0.59 5.13
CA ILE A 34 0.85 -0.51 3.70
C ILE A 34 1.61 0.68 3.15
N ILE A 35 2.41 0.42 2.14
CA ILE A 35 3.19 1.45 1.44
C ILE A 35 2.89 1.39 -0.05
N ASP A 36 3.05 2.49 -0.74
CA ASP A 36 3.00 2.47 -2.21
C ASP A 36 4.39 2.23 -2.82
N HIS A 37 4.42 1.97 -4.11
CA HIS A 37 5.67 1.72 -4.83
C HIS A 37 6.59 2.95 -4.92
N LYS A 38 6.09 4.14 -4.58
CA LYS A 38 6.86 5.38 -4.51
C LYS A 38 7.52 5.59 -3.15
N GLY A 39 7.15 4.78 -2.15
CA GLY A 39 7.71 4.82 -0.80
C GLY A 39 6.91 5.68 0.19
N PHE A 40 5.65 5.99 -0.10
CA PHE A 40 4.75 6.63 0.86
C PHE A 40 4.11 5.60 1.79
N VAL A 41 4.04 5.94 3.06
CA VAL A 41 3.26 5.18 4.04
C VAL A 41 1.79 5.54 3.91
N LEU A 42 0.97 4.59 3.49
CA LEU A 42 -0.47 4.77 3.34
C LEU A 42 -1.21 4.46 4.64
N MET A 43 -0.74 3.45 5.36
CA MET A 43 -1.27 3.03 6.65
C MET A 43 -0.21 2.28 7.44
N ASN A 44 -0.28 2.37 8.77
CA ASN A 44 0.57 1.57 9.64
C ASN A 44 -0.16 1.24 10.93
N VAL A 45 0.19 0.10 11.51
CA VAL A 45 -0.23 -0.31 12.85
C VAL A 45 0.97 -0.85 13.63
N ARG A 46 0.90 -0.70 14.93
CA ARG A 46 1.92 -1.14 15.88
C ARG A 46 1.29 -2.02 16.94
N ALA A 47 1.91 -3.14 17.27
CA ALA A 47 1.54 -3.93 18.43
C ALA A 47 1.83 -3.15 19.72
N LEU A 48 0.95 -3.25 20.72
CA LEU A 48 1.09 -2.51 21.98
C LEU A 48 2.40 -2.81 22.71
N TRP A 49 2.89 -4.03 22.61
CA TRP A 49 4.13 -4.50 23.21
C TRP A 49 5.39 -4.15 22.43
N ALA A 50 5.24 -3.72 21.17
CA ALA A 50 6.38 -3.46 20.28
C ALA A 50 7.15 -2.20 20.73
N PRO A 51 8.49 -2.20 20.58
CA PRO A 51 9.28 -1.02 20.85
C PRO A 51 8.93 0.14 19.93
N LYS A 52 9.38 1.34 20.27
CA LYS A 52 9.22 2.50 19.40
C LYS A 52 9.82 2.20 18.02
N PRO A 53 9.07 2.39 16.93
CA PRO A 53 9.59 2.11 15.59
C PRO A 53 10.63 3.16 15.15
N PRO A 54 11.48 2.80 14.17
CA PRO A 54 12.25 3.81 13.44
C PRO A 54 11.30 4.71 12.62
N SER A 55 11.84 5.69 11.90
CA SER A 55 11.05 6.47 10.96
C SER A 55 10.42 5.56 9.90
N PHE A 56 9.10 5.47 9.90
CA PHE A 56 8.38 4.69 8.89
C PHE A 56 8.50 5.28 7.48
N ASP A 57 8.64 6.59 7.36
CA ASP A 57 8.85 7.23 6.05
C ASP A 57 10.18 6.81 5.43
N SER A 58 11.26 6.84 6.23
CA SER A 58 12.57 6.34 5.77
C SER A 58 12.54 4.85 5.46
N PHE A 59 11.88 4.06 6.30
CA PHE A 59 11.72 2.64 6.11
C PHE A 59 10.94 2.32 4.82
N ALA A 60 9.82 2.98 4.58
CA ALA A 60 8.98 2.79 3.39
C ALA A 60 9.74 3.14 2.10
N THR A 61 10.50 4.23 2.11
CA THR A 61 11.34 4.61 0.97
C THR A 61 12.37 3.53 0.63
N LEU A 62 13.03 2.96 1.64
CA LEU A 62 14.01 1.90 1.45
C LEU A 62 13.38 0.59 1.00
N VAL A 63 12.22 0.23 1.54
CA VAL A 63 11.48 -0.97 1.12
C VAL A 63 11.02 -0.85 -0.33
N ALA A 64 10.47 0.29 -0.74
CA ALA A 64 10.07 0.53 -2.11
C ALA A 64 11.24 0.45 -3.09
N SER A 65 12.40 0.99 -2.73
CA SER A 65 13.63 0.89 -3.52
C SER A 65 14.14 -0.54 -3.63
N ASN A 66 14.12 -1.29 -2.53
CA ASN A 66 14.49 -2.69 -2.51
C ASN A 66 13.54 -3.55 -3.36
N TYR A 67 12.24 -3.31 -3.26
CA TYR A 67 11.24 -3.98 -4.09
C TYR A 67 11.48 -3.73 -5.59
N ALA A 68 11.74 -2.49 -5.99
CA ALA A 68 12.05 -2.14 -7.37
C ALA A 68 13.31 -2.85 -7.88
N ALA A 69 14.36 -2.90 -7.06
CA ALA A 69 15.59 -3.61 -7.37
C ALA A 69 15.35 -5.13 -7.51
N ASN A 70 14.59 -5.74 -6.62
CA ASN A 70 14.24 -7.15 -6.68
C ASN A 70 13.44 -7.51 -7.93
N ARG A 71 12.50 -6.66 -8.33
CA ARG A 71 11.78 -6.83 -9.61
C ARG A 71 12.70 -6.76 -10.81
N ALA A 72 13.62 -5.81 -10.83
CA ALA A 72 14.60 -5.70 -11.89
C ALA A 72 15.50 -6.94 -11.99
N ILE A 73 15.90 -7.50 -10.85
CA ILE A 73 16.65 -8.77 -10.79
C ILE A 73 15.81 -9.93 -11.36
N ALA A 74 14.55 -10.05 -10.95
CA ALA A 74 13.66 -11.09 -11.44
C ALA A 74 13.49 -11.03 -12.96
N HIS A 75 13.34 -9.84 -13.53
CA HIS A 75 13.22 -9.62 -14.98
C HIS A 75 14.46 -10.08 -15.75
N LEU A 76 15.67 -10.05 -15.17
CA LEU A 76 16.88 -10.60 -15.81
C LEU A 76 16.76 -12.10 -16.04
N PHE A 77 15.94 -12.80 -15.28
CA PHE A 77 15.69 -14.24 -15.38
C PHE A 77 14.35 -14.56 -16.06
N GLY A 78 13.68 -13.57 -16.63
CA GLY A 78 12.39 -13.76 -17.32
C GLY A 78 11.19 -13.91 -16.39
N GLU A 79 11.32 -13.50 -15.12
CA GLU A 79 10.25 -13.51 -14.13
C GLU A 79 9.61 -12.13 -13.98
N ASP A 80 8.31 -12.07 -13.69
CA ASP A 80 7.62 -10.80 -13.42
C ASP A 80 7.98 -10.20 -12.05
N GLY A 81 8.36 -11.05 -11.12
CA GLY A 81 8.78 -10.71 -9.76
C GLY A 81 9.10 -11.96 -8.97
N PHE A 82 9.64 -11.80 -7.77
CA PHE A 82 9.82 -12.92 -6.86
C PHE A 82 8.53 -13.19 -6.08
N LYS A 83 8.18 -14.46 -5.91
CA LYS A 83 6.97 -14.88 -5.20
C LYS A 83 6.98 -14.53 -3.71
N GLU A 84 8.15 -14.48 -3.12
CA GLU A 84 8.34 -14.16 -1.72
C GLU A 84 9.52 -13.22 -1.55
N THR A 85 9.35 -12.21 -0.71
CA THR A 85 10.43 -11.33 -0.28
C THR A 85 10.51 -11.37 1.24
N VAL A 86 11.55 -12.04 1.74
CA VAL A 86 11.83 -12.19 3.17
C VAL A 86 13.24 -11.69 3.43
N GLN A 87 13.39 -10.86 4.46
CA GLN A 87 14.70 -10.48 4.98
C GLN A 87 14.73 -10.84 6.46
N GLN A 88 15.72 -11.63 6.87
CA GLN A 88 15.92 -12.00 8.27
C GLN A 88 17.28 -11.54 8.76
N GLY A 89 17.24 -10.68 9.79
CA GLY A 89 18.39 -10.39 10.63
C GLY A 89 18.44 -11.31 11.86
N ALA A 90 19.38 -11.07 12.76
CA ALA A 90 19.48 -11.81 14.00
C ALA A 90 18.27 -11.58 14.92
N GLU A 91 17.77 -10.36 14.97
CA GLU A 91 16.68 -9.94 15.88
C GLU A 91 15.40 -9.50 15.18
N VAL A 92 15.50 -9.01 13.95
CA VAL A 92 14.37 -8.44 13.21
C VAL A 92 14.33 -9.01 11.80
N GLY A 93 13.11 -9.27 11.31
CA GLY A 93 12.87 -9.66 9.93
C GLY A 93 11.72 -8.88 9.33
N THR A 94 11.65 -8.90 8.00
CA THR A 94 10.55 -8.34 7.22
C THR A 94 10.01 -9.37 6.25
N TYR A 95 8.71 -9.36 6.08
CA TYR A 95 8.01 -10.13 5.06
C TYR A 95 7.11 -9.22 4.25
N LEU A 96 7.14 -9.35 2.94
CA LEU A 96 6.47 -8.46 2.01
C LEU A 96 5.51 -9.23 1.10
N GLU A 97 4.30 -8.69 0.93
CA GLU A 97 3.29 -9.14 -0.03
C GLU A 97 2.83 -7.97 -0.92
N GLU A 98 2.58 -8.25 -2.18
CA GLU A 98 1.99 -7.27 -3.09
C GLU A 98 0.49 -7.11 -2.86
N LEU A 99 0.00 -5.88 -2.85
CA LEU A 99 -1.42 -5.52 -2.77
C LEU A 99 -1.94 -4.98 -4.11
N GLY A 100 -1.84 -5.79 -5.16
CA GLY A 100 -2.15 -5.34 -6.51
C GLY A 100 -0.99 -4.56 -7.15
N ALA A 101 -1.31 -3.68 -8.11
CA ALA A 101 -0.30 -3.05 -8.95
C ALA A 101 0.49 -1.92 -8.28
N GLU A 102 0.00 -1.34 -7.18
CA GLU A 102 0.49 -0.05 -6.69
C GLU A 102 0.92 -0.04 -5.22
N ALA A 103 0.60 -1.05 -4.44
CA ALA A 103 0.85 -1.07 -3.00
C ALA A 103 1.47 -2.38 -2.52
N LEU A 104 2.14 -2.30 -1.39
CA LEU A 104 2.84 -3.40 -0.72
C LEU A 104 2.38 -3.47 0.74
N LEU A 105 2.15 -4.69 1.23
CA LEU A 105 1.98 -4.98 2.65
C LEU A 105 3.32 -5.46 3.22
N VAL A 106 3.83 -4.78 4.22
CA VAL A 106 5.09 -5.12 4.89
C VAL A 106 4.82 -5.46 6.34
N THR A 107 5.24 -6.65 6.75
CA THR A 107 5.15 -7.11 8.13
C THR A 107 6.55 -7.18 8.73
N VAL A 108 6.75 -6.48 9.84
CA VAL A 108 8.02 -6.47 10.59
C VAL A 108 7.86 -7.30 11.86
N PHE A 109 8.70 -8.29 12.02
CA PHE A 109 8.65 -9.25 13.12
C PHE A 109 10.03 -9.40 13.79
N ASP A 110 10.05 -10.01 14.96
CA ASP A 110 11.30 -10.32 15.67
C ASP A 110 11.48 -11.82 15.90
N SER A 111 12.56 -12.16 16.62
CA SER A 111 12.92 -13.55 16.91
C SER A 111 11.86 -14.32 17.72
N THR A 112 10.88 -13.64 18.35
CA THR A 112 9.79 -14.28 19.08
C THR A 112 8.65 -14.76 18.18
N ALA A 113 8.60 -14.29 16.93
CA ALA A 113 7.62 -14.71 15.95
C ALA A 113 8.17 -15.87 15.08
N GLN A 114 7.27 -16.77 14.70
CA GLN A 114 7.62 -17.86 13.77
C GLN A 114 7.40 -17.39 12.33
N LEU A 115 8.41 -17.49 11.49
CA LEU A 115 8.34 -17.05 10.08
C LEU A 115 7.16 -17.68 9.33
N GLY A 116 6.90 -18.97 9.51
CA GLY A 116 5.76 -19.63 8.85
C GLY A 116 4.42 -19.02 9.23
N ARG A 117 4.23 -18.64 10.49
CA ARG A 117 3.04 -17.96 10.97
C ARG A 117 2.93 -16.54 10.40
N VAL A 118 4.04 -15.80 10.34
CA VAL A 118 4.09 -14.47 9.71
C VAL A 118 3.69 -14.55 8.25
N LYS A 119 4.24 -15.49 7.50
CA LYS A 119 3.89 -15.71 6.09
C LYS A 119 2.40 -15.96 5.88
N ILE A 120 1.83 -16.92 6.61
CA ILE A 120 0.41 -17.29 6.48
C ILE A 120 -0.47 -16.10 6.86
N ALA A 121 -0.21 -15.47 7.98
CA ALA A 121 -1.01 -14.34 8.45
C ALA A 121 -0.93 -13.15 7.50
N THR A 122 0.24 -12.85 6.95
CA THR A 122 0.42 -11.75 5.99
C THR A 122 -0.29 -12.04 4.66
N LYS A 123 -0.21 -13.27 4.16
CA LYS A 123 -0.94 -13.69 2.94
C LYS A 123 -2.45 -13.56 3.11
N HIS A 124 -3.00 -14.03 4.23
CA HIS A 124 -4.42 -13.88 4.53
C HIS A 124 -4.84 -12.40 4.64
N ALA A 125 -4.04 -11.59 5.31
CA ALA A 125 -4.29 -10.15 5.42
C ALA A 125 -4.23 -9.48 4.04
N ALA A 126 -3.26 -9.80 3.20
CA ALA A 126 -3.15 -9.28 1.86
C ALA A 126 -4.38 -9.61 1.00
N ASP A 127 -4.87 -10.85 1.05
CA ASP A 127 -6.08 -11.26 0.34
C ASP A 127 -7.31 -10.48 0.84
N ALA A 128 -7.48 -10.35 2.15
CA ALA A 128 -8.57 -9.59 2.74
C ALA A 128 -8.52 -8.10 2.39
N ILE A 129 -7.33 -7.50 2.36
CA ILE A 129 -7.12 -6.10 1.98
C ILE A 129 -7.46 -5.90 0.49
N ARG A 130 -6.99 -6.79 -0.40
CA ARG A 130 -7.33 -6.73 -1.84
C ARG A 130 -8.84 -6.75 -2.04
N MET A 131 -9.56 -7.65 -1.36
CA MET A 131 -11.03 -7.70 -1.41
C MET A 131 -11.69 -6.41 -0.90
N ALA A 132 -11.20 -5.84 0.20
CA ALA A 132 -11.72 -4.59 0.75
C ALA A 132 -11.50 -3.41 -0.22
N LEU A 133 -10.37 -3.35 -0.90
CA LEU A 133 -10.05 -2.34 -1.90
C LEU A 133 -10.92 -2.49 -3.16
N GLU A 134 -11.16 -3.70 -3.63
CA GLU A 134 -12.05 -4.00 -4.77
C GLU A 134 -13.48 -3.57 -4.47
N GLN A 135 -14.03 -3.91 -3.30
CA GLN A 135 -15.36 -3.49 -2.86
C GLN A 135 -15.49 -1.97 -2.75
N SER A 136 -14.44 -1.29 -2.32
CA SER A 136 -14.41 0.18 -2.26
C SER A 136 -14.49 0.81 -3.65
N THR A 137 -13.82 0.23 -4.63
CA THR A 137 -13.85 0.71 -6.03
C THR A 137 -15.23 0.52 -6.65
N GLU A 138 -15.91 -0.59 -6.35
CA GLU A 138 -17.26 -0.86 -6.83
C GLU A 138 -18.32 0.02 -6.13
N ALA A 139 -18.13 0.35 -4.85
CA ALA A 139 -19.04 1.18 -4.06
C ALA A 139 -18.87 2.69 -4.31
N SER A 140 -17.74 3.14 -4.85
CA SER A 140 -17.61 4.48 -5.38
C SER A 140 -18.24 4.50 -6.77
N PRO A 141 -19.45 5.11 -6.93
CA PRO A 141 -19.89 5.41 -8.27
C PRO A 141 -18.79 6.26 -8.88
N ALA A 142 -18.29 5.88 -10.06
CA ALA A 142 -17.59 6.80 -10.91
C ALA A 142 -18.39 8.11 -10.82
N ILE A 143 -17.79 9.18 -10.34
CA ILE A 143 -18.37 10.49 -10.52
C ILE A 143 -18.42 10.60 -12.04
N GLU A 144 -19.54 10.21 -12.63
CA GLU A 144 -19.90 10.68 -13.94
C GLU A 144 -19.87 12.19 -13.76
N LEU A 145 -18.74 12.78 -14.17
CA LEU A 145 -18.69 14.21 -14.40
C LEU A 145 -19.82 14.43 -15.37
N ASP A 146 -20.94 14.92 -14.82
CA ASP A 146 -22.15 15.21 -15.54
C ASP A 146 -21.72 15.89 -16.83
N ALA A 147 -22.26 15.45 -17.96
CA ALA A 147 -21.95 16.06 -19.26
C ALA A 147 -22.12 17.58 -19.21
N ASP A 148 -23.04 18.06 -18.39
CA ASP A 148 -23.24 19.47 -18.10
C ASP A 148 -22.04 20.13 -17.42
N PHE A 149 -21.35 19.45 -16.49
CA PHE A 149 -20.12 19.97 -15.87
C PHE A 149 -18.96 20.05 -16.86
N GLN A 150 -18.84 19.10 -17.77
CA GLN A 150 -17.82 19.15 -18.83
C GLN A 150 -18.09 20.26 -19.83
N GLN A 151 -19.36 20.51 -20.19
CA GLN A 151 -19.74 21.63 -21.06
C GLN A 151 -19.49 22.96 -20.35
N ASP A 152 -19.84 23.11 -19.09
CA ASP A 152 -19.60 24.32 -18.32
C ASP A 152 -18.13 24.62 -18.12
N ALA A 153 -17.31 23.61 -17.85
CA ALA A 153 -15.85 23.76 -17.73
C ALA A 153 -15.21 24.15 -19.07
N THR A 154 -15.69 23.57 -20.19
CA THR A 154 -15.22 23.91 -21.54
C THR A 154 -15.63 25.33 -21.93
N ALA A 155 -16.88 25.72 -21.64
CA ALA A 155 -17.39 27.09 -21.89
C ALA A 155 -16.61 28.14 -21.08
N LEU A 156 -16.25 27.84 -19.81
CA LEU A 156 -15.42 28.70 -18.97
C LEU A 156 -13.99 28.85 -19.52
N LEU A 157 -13.40 27.78 -19.98
CA LEU A 157 -12.05 27.79 -20.60
C LEU A 157 -12.06 28.56 -21.93
N ASP A 158 -13.07 28.36 -22.78
CA ASP A 158 -13.24 29.11 -24.03
C ASP A 158 -13.49 30.60 -23.81
N GLY A 159 -14.26 30.94 -22.76
CA GLY A 159 -14.48 32.33 -22.34
C GLY A 159 -13.22 33.02 -21.81
N LEU A 160 -12.31 32.28 -21.16
CA LEU A 160 -11.04 32.81 -20.63
C LEU A 160 -9.94 32.97 -21.72
N PHE A 161 -9.94 32.12 -22.73
CA PHE A 161 -8.90 32.09 -23.78
C PHE A 161 -9.40 32.56 -25.16
N GLY A 162 -10.72 32.75 -25.35
CA GLY A 162 -11.33 33.12 -26.63
C GLY A 162 -11.37 34.61 -26.95
N THR A 163 -10.93 35.50 -26.05
CA THR A 163 -10.96 36.97 -26.24
C THR A 163 -9.61 37.60 -26.49
N ARG A 164 -8.86 37.08 -27.49
CA ARG A 164 -7.74 37.83 -28.06
C ARG A 164 -7.70 37.70 -29.58
N GLN A 165 -8.73 38.25 -30.24
CA GLN A 165 -8.61 38.73 -31.61
C GLN A 165 -9.42 40.00 -31.73
N GLY A 166 -8.76 41.12 -31.57
CA GLY A 166 -9.19 42.46 -31.85
C GLY A 166 -7.99 43.31 -32.00
#